data_ec2b03982707a1e4791f29a3ae125ca8
#
_entry.id   ec2b03982707a1e4791f29a3ae125ca8
#
_cell.length_a   1.000
_cell.length_b   1.000
_cell.length_c   1.000
_cell.angle_alpha   90.00
_cell.angle_beta   90.00
_cell.angle_gamma   90.00
#
_symmetry.space_group_name_H-M   'P 1'
#
loop_
_entity.id
_entity.type
_entity.pdbx_description
1 polymer ?
#
loop_
_entity_poly.entity_id
_entity_poly.type
_entity_poly.pdbx_seq_one_letter_code
_entity_poly.pdbx_strand_id
1 'polypeptide(L)'
;METTVRDNPQENRYEIRDGDRVLGLAAYERRGDTTVFTHTTVDPDAGQNGLGSTLVRAALDDVRSSGGSVVAQCSFVRGWIERHPDYADLVVAGGR
;
A
#
# COMPACT_ATOMS: atom_id res chain seq x y z
N MET A 1 16.93 1.10 -12.49
CA MET A 1 16.13 2.04 -11.67
C MET A 1 15.94 1.44 -10.28
N GLU A 2 16.37 2.15 -9.26
CA GLU A 2 16.14 1.71 -7.89
C GLU A 2 14.94 2.43 -7.32
N THR A 3 13.98 1.68 -6.85
CA THR A 3 12.80 2.26 -6.24
C THR A 3 12.83 2.05 -4.73
N THR A 4 12.26 3.00 -4.01
CA THR A 4 12.06 2.90 -2.57
C THR A 4 10.60 3.19 -2.25
N VAL A 5 10.10 2.54 -1.21
CA VAL A 5 8.75 2.79 -0.73
C VAL A 5 8.86 3.44 0.65
N ARG A 6 8.10 4.51 0.84
CA ARG A 6 8.10 5.28 2.09
C ARG A 6 6.67 5.57 2.50
N ASP A 7 6.45 5.57 3.82
CA ASP A 7 5.22 6.08 4.39
C ASP A 7 5.34 7.60 4.47
N ASN A 8 4.32 8.29 3.95
CA ASN A 8 4.23 9.75 4.05
C ASN A 8 2.97 10.09 4.85
N PRO A 9 3.05 10.09 6.19
CA PRO A 9 1.86 10.31 7.01
C PRO A 9 1.28 11.72 6.91
N GLN A 10 2.07 12.70 6.50
CA GLN A 10 1.56 14.05 6.30
C GLN A 10 0.56 14.10 5.15
N GLU A 11 0.73 13.22 4.15
CA GLU A 11 -0.16 13.13 3.00
C GLU A 11 -1.07 11.91 3.07
N ASN A 12 -0.99 11.12 4.14
CA ASN A 12 -1.79 9.93 4.36
C ASN A 12 -1.66 8.95 3.20
N ARG A 13 -0.41 8.61 2.85
CA ARG A 13 -0.17 7.67 1.76
C ARG A 13 1.22 7.06 1.85
N TYR A 14 1.36 5.85 1.30
CA TYR A 14 2.65 5.26 0.98
C TYR A 14 3.01 5.69 -0.44
N GLU A 15 4.30 5.91 -0.67
CA GLU A 15 4.79 6.34 -1.97
C GLU A 15 5.88 5.42 -2.43
N ILE A 16 5.86 5.06 -3.72
CA ILE A 16 7.01 4.42 -4.35
C ILE A 16 7.71 5.47 -5.20
N ARG A 17 9.01 5.59 -5.02
CA ARG A 17 9.81 6.68 -5.59
C ARG A 17 11.05 6.16 -6.29
N ASP A 18 11.48 6.93 -7.29
CA ASP A 18 12.81 6.86 -7.87
C ASP A 18 13.47 8.19 -7.56
N GLY A 19 14.38 8.19 -6.55
CA GLY A 19 14.91 9.44 -6.04
C GLY A 19 13.80 10.33 -5.50
N ASP A 20 13.69 11.54 -6.05
CA ASP A 20 12.67 12.51 -5.64
C ASP A 20 11.36 12.36 -6.40
N ARG A 21 11.33 11.49 -7.40
CA ARG A 21 10.15 11.34 -8.25
C ARG A 21 9.21 10.30 -7.67
N VAL A 22 7.97 10.70 -7.42
CA VAL A 22 6.93 9.77 -6.98
C VAL A 22 6.37 9.04 -8.19
N LEU A 23 6.51 7.73 -8.22
CA LEU A 23 6.05 6.89 -9.32
C LEU A 23 4.67 6.31 -9.06
N GLY A 24 4.25 6.26 -7.79
CA GLY A 24 2.93 5.76 -7.43
C GLY A 24 2.66 6.01 -5.98
N LEU A 25 1.40 5.85 -5.59
CA LEU A 25 1.00 6.03 -4.20
C LEU A 25 -0.16 5.10 -3.83
N ALA A 26 -0.22 4.78 -2.55
CA ALA A 26 -1.33 4.04 -1.96
C ALA A 26 -1.88 4.89 -0.81
N ALA A 27 -3.00 5.53 -1.06
CA ALA A 27 -3.61 6.42 -0.09
C ALA A 27 -4.33 5.63 1.00
N TYR A 28 -4.31 6.16 2.21
CA TYR A 28 -4.94 5.48 3.33
C TYR A 28 -5.53 6.48 4.31
N GLU A 29 -6.37 5.95 5.22
CA GLU A 29 -6.77 6.61 6.45
C GLU A 29 -6.31 5.72 7.59
N ARG A 30 -5.83 6.33 8.65
CA ARG A 30 -5.39 5.58 9.81
C ARG A 30 -6.39 5.77 10.94
N ARG A 31 -6.83 4.63 11.50
CA ARG A 31 -7.81 4.61 12.60
C ARG A 31 -7.26 3.71 13.69
N GLY A 32 -6.61 4.31 14.67
CA GLY A 32 -5.91 3.53 15.69
C GLY A 32 -4.83 2.68 15.05
N ASP A 33 -4.89 1.38 15.26
CA ASP A 33 -3.91 0.44 14.71
C ASP A 33 -4.28 -0.05 13.30
N THR A 34 -5.40 0.43 12.76
CA THR A 34 -5.89 -0.04 11.46
C THR A 34 -5.56 0.98 10.37
N THR A 35 -4.97 0.48 9.29
CA THR A 35 -4.71 1.29 8.09
C THR A 35 -5.74 0.91 7.04
N VAL A 36 -6.56 1.87 6.63
CA VAL A 36 -7.62 1.69 5.64
C VAL A 36 -7.08 2.18 4.30
N PHE A 37 -6.77 1.26 3.38
CA PHE A 37 -6.30 1.65 2.06
C PHE A 37 -7.50 2.02 1.19
N THR A 38 -7.50 3.25 0.67
CA THR A 38 -8.65 3.80 -0.04
C THR A 38 -8.48 3.77 -1.56
N HIS A 39 -7.29 4.09 -2.06
CA HIS A 39 -7.03 3.95 -3.49
C HIS A 39 -5.53 3.88 -3.76
N THR A 40 -5.19 3.35 -4.94
CA THR A 40 -3.80 3.19 -5.38
C THR A 40 -3.69 3.70 -6.80
N THR A 41 -2.67 4.50 -7.07
CA THR A 41 -2.36 4.95 -8.43
C THR A 41 -0.88 4.74 -8.72
N VAL A 42 -0.57 4.45 -9.97
CA VAL A 42 0.81 4.29 -10.44
C VAL A 42 0.93 5.09 -11.72
N ASP A 43 2.02 5.86 -11.84
CA ASP A 43 2.30 6.65 -13.03
C ASP A 43 2.46 5.72 -14.24
N PRO A 44 1.60 5.83 -15.26
CA PRO A 44 1.71 4.97 -16.44
C PRO A 44 2.99 5.24 -17.25
N ASP A 45 3.59 6.41 -17.07
CA ASP A 45 4.81 6.77 -17.78
C ASP A 45 6.07 6.31 -17.06
N ALA A 46 5.93 5.64 -15.91
CA ALA A 46 7.10 5.18 -15.16
C ALA A 46 7.89 4.09 -15.88
N GLY A 47 7.27 3.41 -16.84
CA GLY A 47 7.96 2.48 -17.71
C GLY A 47 8.40 1.16 -17.06
N GLN A 48 7.92 0.87 -15.88
CA GLN A 48 8.28 -0.35 -15.15
C GLN A 48 7.04 -1.16 -14.81
N ASN A 49 7.15 -2.47 -14.96
CA ASN A 49 6.09 -3.38 -14.54
C ASN A 49 6.25 -3.68 -13.05
N GLY A 50 5.13 -3.91 -12.38
CA GLY A 50 5.14 -4.39 -11.00
C GLY A 50 5.30 -3.31 -9.94
N LEU A 51 5.26 -2.04 -10.30
CA LEU A 51 5.38 -0.95 -9.32
C LEU A 51 4.28 -1.01 -8.28
N GLY A 52 3.05 -1.24 -8.72
CA GLY A 52 1.92 -1.33 -7.80
C GLY A 52 2.07 -2.48 -6.82
N SER A 53 2.54 -3.63 -7.30
CA SER A 53 2.77 -4.79 -6.44
C SER A 53 3.87 -4.52 -5.42
N THR A 54 4.97 -3.92 -5.86
CA THR A 54 6.07 -3.55 -4.96
C THR A 54 5.60 -2.58 -3.89
N LEU A 55 4.82 -1.59 -4.29
CA LEU A 55 4.27 -0.58 -3.39
C LEU A 55 3.36 -1.22 -2.34
N VAL A 56 2.42 -2.05 -2.77
CA VAL A 56 1.45 -2.66 -1.85
C VAL A 56 2.15 -3.63 -0.90
N ARG A 57 3.07 -4.45 -1.41
CA ARG A 57 3.81 -5.38 -0.55
C ARG A 57 4.54 -4.63 0.55
N ALA A 58 5.27 -3.59 0.19
CA ALA A 58 6.04 -2.82 1.17
C ALA A 58 5.14 -2.13 2.18
N ALA A 59 4.00 -1.58 1.71
CA ALA A 59 3.04 -0.94 2.61
C ALA A 59 2.46 -1.93 3.61
N LEU A 60 2.08 -3.12 3.15
CA LEU A 60 1.53 -4.15 4.03
C LEU A 60 2.57 -4.67 5.00
N ASP A 61 3.82 -4.83 4.54
CA ASP A 61 4.91 -5.25 5.43
C ASP A 61 5.15 -4.23 6.53
N ASP A 62 5.05 -2.95 6.20
CA ASP A 62 5.23 -1.89 7.19
C ASP A 62 4.11 -1.91 8.23
N VAL A 63 2.86 -2.11 7.80
CA VAL A 63 1.75 -2.25 8.74
C VAL A 63 1.95 -3.47 9.65
N ARG A 64 2.40 -4.59 9.09
CA ARG A 64 2.68 -5.79 9.86
C ARG A 64 3.76 -5.52 10.91
N SER A 65 4.82 -4.83 10.52
CA SER A 65 5.94 -4.52 11.42
C SER A 65 5.51 -3.66 12.61
N SER A 66 4.51 -2.81 12.41
CA SER A 66 4.01 -1.95 13.47
C SER A 66 2.94 -2.62 14.33
N GLY A 67 2.59 -3.86 14.03
CA GLY A 67 1.57 -4.59 14.78
C GLY A 67 0.14 -4.19 14.41
N GLY A 68 -0.02 -3.53 13.27
CA GLY A 68 -1.33 -3.03 12.86
C GLY A 68 -2.12 -4.02 12.03
N SER A 69 -3.30 -3.58 11.61
CA SER A 69 -4.19 -4.34 10.75
C SER A 69 -4.61 -3.49 9.56
N VAL A 70 -5.25 -4.13 8.58
CA VAL A 70 -5.55 -3.52 7.29
C VAL A 70 -7.03 -3.68 6.96
N VAL A 71 -7.61 -2.61 6.42
CA VAL A 71 -8.89 -2.66 5.72
C VAL A 71 -8.62 -2.29 4.26
N ALA A 72 -9.00 -3.17 3.34
CA ALA A 72 -8.77 -2.96 1.91
C ALA A 72 -10.05 -2.48 1.24
N GLN A 73 -10.30 -1.17 1.29
CA GLN A 73 -11.38 -0.55 0.52
C GLN A 73 -10.98 -0.40 -0.95
N CYS A 74 -9.68 -0.25 -1.18
CA CYS A 74 -9.13 -0.15 -2.53
C CYS A 74 -9.19 -1.50 -3.23
N SER A 75 -9.79 -1.53 -4.42
CA SER A 75 -9.91 -2.78 -5.18
C SER A 75 -8.55 -3.36 -5.58
N PHE A 76 -7.58 -2.49 -5.85
CA PHE A 76 -6.24 -2.95 -6.18
C PHE A 76 -5.60 -3.69 -5.01
N VAL A 77 -5.66 -3.12 -3.81
CA VAL A 77 -5.09 -3.74 -2.61
C VAL A 77 -5.84 -5.03 -2.29
N ARG A 78 -7.17 -5.00 -2.39
CA ARG A 78 -7.98 -6.20 -2.13
C ARG A 78 -7.60 -7.34 -3.07
N GLY A 79 -7.52 -7.07 -4.36
CA GLY A 79 -7.14 -8.08 -5.34
C GLY A 79 -5.72 -8.58 -5.14
N TRP A 80 -4.82 -7.69 -4.74
CA TRP A 80 -3.45 -8.08 -4.47
C TRP A 80 -3.39 -9.08 -3.30
N ILE A 81 -4.13 -8.81 -2.22
CA ILE A 81 -4.16 -9.69 -1.05
C ILE A 81 -4.78 -11.04 -1.42
N GLU A 82 -5.81 -11.04 -2.28
CA GLU A 82 -6.41 -12.31 -2.74
C GLU A 82 -5.41 -13.19 -3.46
N ARG A 83 -4.47 -12.57 -4.18
CA ARG A 83 -3.40 -13.31 -4.88
C ARG A 83 -2.21 -13.63 -3.98
N HIS A 84 -2.18 -13.07 -2.78
CA HIS A 84 -1.08 -13.25 -1.84
C HIS A 84 -1.65 -13.59 -0.46
N PRO A 85 -2.16 -14.83 -0.29
CA PRO A 85 -2.91 -15.18 0.93
C PRO A 85 -2.09 -15.13 2.21
N ASP A 86 -0.77 -15.09 2.12
CA ASP A 86 0.09 -14.91 3.29
C ASP A 86 -0.09 -13.53 3.94
N TYR A 87 -0.79 -12.61 3.29
CA TYR A 87 -1.13 -11.29 3.85
C TYR A 87 -2.58 -11.22 4.33
N ALA A 88 -3.35 -12.28 4.17
CA ALA A 88 -4.78 -12.26 4.53
C ALA A 88 -5.00 -12.05 6.02
N ASP A 89 -4.05 -12.47 6.85
CA ASP A 89 -4.18 -12.32 8.30
C ASP A 89 -4.13 -10.87 8.76
N LEU A 90 -3.63 -9.94 7.92
CA LEU A 90 -3.63 -8.53 8.25
C LEU A 90 -5.03 -7.91 8.16
N VAL A 91 -5.90 -8.49 7.35
CA VAL A 91 -7.19 -7.89 7.02
C VAL A 91 -8.17 -8.12 8.17
N VAL A 92 -8.82 -7.04 8.61
CA VAL A 92 -9.85 -7.14 9.65
C VAL A 92 -11.23 -7.05 9.02
N ALA A 93 -12.15 -7.83 9.58
CA ALA A 93 -13.50 -7.93 9.05
C ALA A 93 -14.31 -6.67 9.28
N GLY A 94 -13.91 -5.84 10.22
CA GLY A 94 -14.62 -4.60 10.57
C GLY A 94 -14.54 -3.53 9.52
N GLY A 95 -13.92 -3.79 8.39
CA GLY A 95 -13.74 -2.81 7.33
C GLY A 95 -14.98 -2.52 6.53
N ARG A 96 -16.08 -3.01 6.95
CA ARG A 96 -17.36 -2.75 6.31
C ARG A 96 -17.91 -1.39 6.62
#